data_8ab27d299be8e27b152e7c858d234b8e
#
_entry.id   8ab27d299be8e27b152e7c858d234b8e
#
_cell.length_a   1.000
_cell.length_b   1.000
_cell.length_c   1.000
_cell.angle_alpha   90.00
_cell.angle_beta   90.00
_cell.angle_gamma   90.00
#
_symmetry.space_group_name_H-M   'P 1'
#
loop_
_entity.id
_entity.type
_entity.pdbx_description
1 polymer ?
#
loop_
_entity_poly.entity_id
_entity_poly.type
_entity_poly.pdbx_seq_one_letter_code
_entity_poly.pdbx_strand_id
1 'polypeptide(L)'
;VIQPMILEENPLNRDVLWHKVYNLLRDHGQKGMPIQALSGVDIALWDILGKVTGLSISRLIGGRFREQVPVYGYGMMLRREKLPALMDRFEDEAAAIKSSGFVATKMKVGLGSKQDVQLAESVRRGVGGDFPFMVDANHCYTVDQALYVGRALEELDAYWFEEPVAPEDLDGTKNYVPS
;
A
#
# COMPACT_ATOMS: atom_id res chain seq x y z
N VAL A 1 -16.21 21.79 -5.75
CA VAL A 1 -17.26 21.35 -4.80
C VAL A 1 -16.79 21.61 -3.36
N ILE A 2 -15.61 21.12 -2.93
CA ILE A 2 -15.13 21.25 -1.53
C ILE A 2 -14.69 22.67 -1.19
N GLN A 3 -13.96 23.34 -2.09
CA GLN A 3 -13.37 24.65 -1.86
C GLN A 3 -14.34 25.69 -1.24
N PRO A 4 -15.57 25.91 -1.74
CA PRO A 4 -16.48 26.90 -1.14
C PRO A 4 -16.93 26.55 0.27
N MET A 5 -16.74 25.30 0.70
CA MET A 5 -17.17 24.82 2.01
C MET A 5 -16.14 25.06 3.11
N ILE A 6 -14.88 25.31 2.71
CA ILE A 6 -13.74 25.42 3.63
C ILE A 6 -13.08 26.79 3.58
N LEU A 7 -13.28 27.57 2.49
CA LEU A 7 -12.76 28.94 2.42
C LEU A 7 -13.39 29.81 3.50
N GLU A 8 -12.56 30.67 4.11
CA GLU A 8 -12.93 31.61 5.18
C GLU A 8 -13.37 30.93 6.50
N GLU A 9 -13.35 29.60 6.56
CA GLU A 9 -13.62 28.87 7.80
C GLU A 9 -12.37 28.77 8.68
N ASN A 10 -12.59 28.64 9.98
CA ASN A 10 -11.48 28.42 10.92
C ASN A 10 -10.92 27.00 10.76
N PRO A 11 -9.67 26.81 10.29
CA PRO A 11 -9.09 25.49 10.05
C PRO A 11 -8.90 24.65 11.34
N LEU A 12 -8.97 25.28 12.51
CA LEU A 12 -8.88 24.58 13.80
C LEU A 12 -10.20 23.85 14.15
N ASN A 13 -11.30 24.18 13.49
CA ASN A 13 -12.56 23.45 13.59
C ASN A 13 -12.58 22.21 12.69
N ARG A 14 -11.50 21.42 12.71
CA ARG A 14 -11.24 20.32 11.78
C ARG A 14 -12.41 19.33 11.69
N ASP A 15 -12.90 18.83 12.81
CA ASP A 15 -14.00 17.84 12.82
C ASP A 15 -15.29 18.41 12.22
N VAL A 16 -15.59 19.67 12.50
CA VAL A 16 -16.76 20.36 11.94
C VAL A 16 -16.63 20.46 10.42
N LEU A 17 -15.46 20.85 9.92
CA LEU A 17 -15.19 20.96 8.48
C LEU A 17 -15.22 19.58 7.81
N TRP A 18 -14.64 18.55 8.43
CA TRP A 18 -14.71 17.20 7.93
C TRP A 18 -16.16 16.72 7.77
N HIS A 19 -16.96 16.84 8.81
CA HIS A 19 -18.37 16.44 8.76
C HIS A 19 -19.19 17.26 7.77
N LYS A 20 -18.94 18.56 7.67
CA LYS A 20 -19.60 19.45 6.70
C LYS A 20 -19.36 18.99 5.27
N VAL A 21 -18.09 18.72 4.92
CA VAL A 21 -17.69 18.24 3.58
C VAL A 21 -18.18 16.80 3.32
N TYR A 22 -18.04 15.92 4.30
CA TYR A 22 -18.50 14.53 4.18
C TYR A 22 -20.01 14.45 3.90
N ASN A 23 -20.82 15.20 4.64
CA ASN A 23 -22.26 15.23 4.44
C ASN A 23 -22.67 15.77 3.07
N LEU A 24 -21.95 16.77 2.55
CA LEU A 24 -22.16 17.28 1.20
C LEU A 24 -21.84 16.24 0.12
N LEU A 25 -20.78 15.44 0.34
CA LEU A 25 -20.30 14.48 -0.64
C LEU A 25 -20.99 13.12 -0.55
N ARG A 26 -21.72 12.84 0.52
CA ARG A 26 -22.30 11.53 0.83
C ARG A 26 -23.16 10.96 -0.30
N ASP A 27 -23.96 11.78 -0.96
CA ASP A 27 -24.84 11.37 -2.05
C ASP A 27 -24.08 11.16 -3.39
N HIS A 28 -22.81 11.60 -3.45
CA HIS A 28 -21.92 11.43 -4.60
C HIS A 28 -20.96 10.24 -4.46
N GLY A 29 -21.07 9.50 -3.36
CA GLY A 29 -20.29 8.30 -3.09
C GLY A 29 -19.43 8.41 -1.81
N GLN A 30 -19.44 7.32 -1.06
CA GLN A 30 -18.66 7.19 0.19
C GLN A 30 -17.26 6.59 -0.04
N LYS A 31 -16.86 6.40 -1.30
CA LYS A 31 -15.60 5.80 -1.74
C LYS A 31 -15.05 6.56 -2.95
N GLY A 32 -13.80 6.26 -3.27
CA GLY A 32 -13.14 6.82 -4.46
C GLY A 32 -12.84 8.32 -4.36
N MET A 33 -12.93 9.03 -5.48
CA MET A 33 -12.47 10.42 -5.60
C MET A 33 -13.05 11.40 -4.56
N PRO A 34 -14.35 11.36 -4.18
CA PRO A 34 -14.87 12.28 -3.16
C PRO A 34 -14.16 12.13 -1.82
N ILE A 35 -13.93 10.90 -1.37
CA ILE A 35 -13.26 10.63 -0.10
C ILE A 35 -11.76 10.89 -0.19
N GLN A 36 -11.12 10.61 -1.32
CA GLN A 36 -9.71 10.97 -1.55
C GLN A 36 -9.49 12.49 -1.46
N ALA A 37 -10.39 13.28 -2.07
CA ALA A 37 -10.33 14.73 -2.00
C ALA A 37 -10.57 15.25 -0.56
N LEU A 38 -11.53 14.66 0.17
CA LEU A 38 -11.77 14.96 1.59
C LEU A 38 -10.55 14.61 2.44
N SER A 39 -9.92 13.46 2.22
CA SER A 39 -8.71 13.04 2.93
C SER A 39 -7.56 14.02 2.73
N GLY A 40 -7.36 14.53 1.51
CA GLY A 40 -6.35 15.55 1.25
C GLY A 40 -6.58 16.84 2.05
N VAL A 41 -7.82 17.28 2.18
CA VAL A 41 -8.20 18.42 3.02
C VAL A 41 -7.97 18.12 4.50
N ASP A 42 -8.39 16.96 4.98
CA ASP A 42 -8.24 16.55 6.39
C ASP A 42 -6.76 16.50 6.80
N ILE A 43 -5.90 15.93 5.96
CA ILE A 43 -4.45 15.91 6.18
C ILE A 43 -3.90 17.34 6.30
N ALA A 44 -4.32 18.26 5.43
CA ALA A 44 -3.90 19.65 5.50
C ALA A 44 -4.38 20.35 6.78
N LEU A 45 -5.58 20.06 7.25
CA LEU A 45 -6.11 20.62 8.51
C LEU A 45 -5.36 20.09 9.72
N TRP A 46 -4.97 18.79 9.74
CA TRP A 46 -4.10 18.23 10.76
C TRP A 46 -2.70 18.87 10.76
N ASP A 47 -2.13 19.13 9.58
CA ASP A 47 -0.84 19.80 9.45
C ASP A 47 -0.88 21.23 10.01
N ILE A 48 -1.94 21.98 9.68
CA ILE A 48 -2.18 23.33 10.25
C ILE A 48 -2.28 23.26 11.77
N LEU A 49 -3.07 22.35 12.32
CA LEU A 49 -3.23 22.18 13.76
C LEU A 49 -1.90 21.87 14.44
N GLY A 50 -1.11 20.97 13.85
CA GLY A 50 0.24 20.64 14.33
C GLY A 50 1.17 21.85 14.38
N LYS A 51 1.17 22.65 13.30
CA LYS A 51 2.00 23.87 13.20
C LYS A 51 1.57 24.94 14.19
N VAL A 52 0.26 25.17 14.35
CA VAL A 52 -0.27 26.17 15.29
C VAL A 52 0.01 25.79 16.76
N THR A 53 -0.12 24.52 17.09
CA THR A 53 0.08 24.02 18.46
C THR A 53 1.53 23.70 18.79
N GLY A 54 2.40 23.59 17.80
CA GLY A 54 3.79 23.11 17.97
C GLY A 54 3.87 21.62 18.34
N LEU A 55 2.80 20.84 18.09
CA LEU A 55 2.73 19.43 18.44
C LEU A 55 2.82 18.55 17.19
N SER A 56 3.46 17.39 17.34
CA SER A 56 3.41 16.36 16.29
C SER A 56 2.02 15.76 16.18
N ILE A 57 1.65 15.28 14.98
CA ILE A 57 0.36 14.62 14.73
C ILE A 57 0.16 13.46 15.71
N SER A 58 1.21 12.66 15.98
CA SER A 58 1.14 11.56 16.94
C SER A 58 0.71 12.01 18.34
N ARG A 59 1.11 13.20 18.78
CA ARG A 59 0.67 13.76 20.06
C ARG A 59 -0.77 14.26 20.03
N LEU A 60 -1.16 14.85 18.91
CA LEU A 60 -2.52 15.36 18.72
C LEU A 60 -3.59 14.25 18.68
N ILE A 61 -3.23 13.06 18.16
CA ILE A 61 -4.14 11.91 18.05
C ILE A 61 -4.02 10.92 19.22
N GLY A 62 -3.37 11.28 20.33
CA GLY A 62 -3.36 10.45 21.54
C GLY A 62 -1.98 10.07 22.06
N GLY A 63 -0.89 10.42 21.37
CA GLY A 63 0.48 10.21 21.84
C GLY A 63 1.22 9.09 21.12
N ARG A 64 2.48 8.90 21.49
CA ARG A 64 3.35 7.90 20.89
C ARG A 64 3.32 6.61 21.70
N PHE A 65 3.00 5.51 21.07
CA PHE A 65 3.15 4.18 21.65
C PHE A 65 4.52 3.56 21.34
N ARG A 66 5.22 4.06 20.31
CA ARG A 66 6.54 3.58 19.88
C ARG A 66 7.41 4.76 19.44
N GLU A 67 8.69 4.70 19.76
CA GLU A 67 9.68 5.68 19.30
C GLU A 67 10.18 5.38 17.90
N GLN A 68 10.20 4.11 17.52
CA GLN A 68 10.62 3.64 16.19
C GLN A 68 9.60 2.67 15.63
N VAL A 69 9.38 2.74 14.33
CA VAL A 69 8.50 1.84 13.57
C VAL A 69 9.37 1.13 12.52
N PRO A 70 9.36 -0.22 12.46
CA PRO A 70 10.04 -0.94 11.40
C PRO A 70 9.40 -0.59 10.05
N VAL A 71 10.24 -0.39 9.04
CA VAL A 71 9.79 -0.07 7.68
C VAL A 71 10.35 -1.07 6.68
N TYR A 72 9.57 -1.37 5.66
CA TYR A 72 10.05 -2.15 4.52
C TYR A 72 10.49 -1.24 3.37
N GLY A 73 11.48 -1.71 2.61
CA GLY A 73 11.89 -1.06 1.38
C GLY A 73 10.90 -1.36 0.26
N TYR A 74 10.62 -0.36 -0.56
CA TYR A 74 9.75 -0.49 -1.71
C TYR A 74 10.55 -0.25 -2.99
N GLY A 75 10.40 -1.14 -3.96
CA GLY A 75 11.10 -1.09 -5.23
C GLY A 75 10.51 -2.09 -6.22
N MET A 76 11.32 -2.59 -7.13
CA MET A 76 10.95 -3.68 -8.03
C MET A 76 9.66 -3.38 -8.81
N MET A 77 9.61 -2.17 -9.37
CA MET A 77 8.50 -1.72 -10.21
C MET A 77 8.57 -2.37 -11.58
N LEU A 78 7.42 -2.77 -12.11
CA LEU A 78 7.33 -3.26 -13.49
C LEU A 78 7.71 -2.14 -14.47
N ARG A 79 8.60 -2.45 -15.40
CA ARG A 79 9.05 -1.56 -16.47
C ARG A 79 8.96 -2.31 -17.81
N ARG A 80 9.04 -1.58 -18.91
CA ARG A 80 9.07 -2.16 -20.27
C ARG A 80 10.44 -2.75 -20.56
N GLU A 81 10.73 -3.89 -19.95
CA GLU A 81 11.98 -4.65 -20.07
C GLU A 81 11.65 -6.09 -20.48
N LYS A 82 12.62 -6.81 -21.05
CA LYS A 82 12.50 -8.25 -21.25
C LYS A 82 12.57 -8.96 -19.90
N LEU A 83 11.84 -10.06 -19.77
CA LEU A 83 11.72 -10.79 -18.50
C LEU A 83 13.07 -11.14 -17.84
N PRO A 84 14.09 -11.67 -18.55
CA PRO A 84 15.38 -11.95 -17.92
C PRO A 84 16.05 -10.72 -17.28
N ALA A 85 16.07 -9.59 -18.00
CA ALA A 85 16.65 -8.35 -17.50
C ALA A 85 15.84 -7.78 -16.30
N LEU A 86 14.52 -7.97 -16.32
CA LEU A 86 13.65 -7.60 -15.22
C LEU A 86 13.90 -8.46 -13.99
N MET A 87 14.13 -9.77 -14.17
CA MET A 87 14.49 -10.70 -13.09
C MET A 87 15.83 -10.32 -12.44
N ASP A 88 16.87 -10.06 -13.24
CA ASP A 88 18.17 -9.62 -12.76
C ASP A 88 18.04 -8.33 -11.94
N ARG A 89 17.30 -7.35 -12.47
CA ARG A 89 17.08 -6.08 -11.77
C ARG A 89 16.31 -6.25 -10.46
N PHE A 90 15.30 -7.12 -10.41
CA PHE A 90 14.53 -7.39 -9.19
C PHE A 90 15.40 -8.04 -8.12
N GLU A 91 16.27 -8.98 -8.51
CA GLU A 91 17.24 -9.62 -7.63
C GLU A 91 18.21 -8.59 -7.03
N ASP A 92 18.79 -7.73 -7.89
CA ASP A 92 19.74 -6.68 -7.48
C ASP A 92 19.08 -5.61 -6.59
N GLU A 93 17.88 -5.11 -6.96
CA GLU A 93 17.14 -4.14 -6.15
C GLU A 93 16.76 -4.72 -4.78
N ALA A 94 16.33 -5.97 -4.74
CA ALA A 94 15.98 -6.66 -3.49
C ALA A 94 17.20 -6.80 -2.57
N ALA A 95 18.35 -7.21 -3.11
CA ALA A 95 19.62 -7.30 -2.38
C ALA A 95 20.08 -5.93 -1.86
N ALA A 96 19.94 -4.88 -2.67
CA ALA A 96 20.27 -3.50 -2.29
C ALA A 96 19.39 -2.98 -1.15
N ILE A 97 18.07 -3.26 -1.19
CA ILE A 97 17.13 -2.90 -0.12
C ILE A 97 17.54 -3.57 1.19
N LYS A 98 17.81 -4.87 1.17
CA LYS A 98 18.29 -5.61 2.35
C LYS A 98 19.60 -5.01 2.89
N SER A 99 20.55 -4.74 2.02
CA SER A 99 21.85 -4.15 2.39
C SER A 99 21.74 -2.74 2.97
N SER A 100 20.67 -2.01 2.64
CA SER A 100 20.38 -0.67 3.16
C SER A 100 19.78 -0.68 4.57
N GLY A 101 19.59 -1.85 5.18
CA GLY A 101 19.11 -1.99 6.56
C GLY A 101 17.59 -1.99 6.73
N PHE A 102 16.81 -2.10 5.66
CA PHE A 102 15.38 -2.36 5.77
C PHE A 102 15.13 -3.76 6.36
N VAL A 103 13.99 -3.92 7.04
CA VAL A 103 13.62 -5.19 7.69
C VAL A 103 12.83 -6.12 6.78
N ALA A 104 12.34 -5.62 5.66
CA ALA A 104 11.58 -6.35 4.64
C ALA A 104 11.58 -5.57 3.32
N THR A 105 11.04 -6.18 2.26
CA THR A 105 10.83 -5.50 0.97
C THR A 105 9.48 -5.85 0.34
N LYS A 106 8.97 -5.01 -0.57
CA LYS A 106 7.76 -5.28 -1.34
C LYS A 106 8.00 -5.07 -2.83
N MET A 107 7.56 -6.04 -3.64
CA MET A 107 7.62 -6.04 -5.10
C MET A 107 6.25 -5.86 -5.74
N LYS A 108 6.23 -5.42 -7.00
CA LYS A 108 5.03 -5.39 -7.84
C LYS A 108 5.03 -6.54 -8.83
N VAL A 109 3.83 -7.06 -9.11
CA VAL A 109 3.57 -8.08 -10.13
C VAL A 109 2.43 -7.63 -11.06
N GLY A 110 2.18 -8.37 -12.16
CA GLY A 110 1.12 -8.04 -13.12
C GLY A 110 1.49 -8.27 -14.59
N LEU A 111 2.57 -9.04 -14.86
CA LEU A 111 2.93 -9.46 -16.22
C LEU A 111 2.18 -10.72 -16.66
N GLY A 112 1.66 -11.46 -15.67
CA GLY A 112 1.00 -12.75 -15.84
C GLY A 112 1.55 -13.79 -14.86
N SER A 113 0.69 -14.67 -14.37
CA SER A 113 0.95 -15.55 -13.22
C SER A 113 2.28 -16.31 -13.29
N LYS A 114 2.67 -16.85 -14.45
CA LYS A 114 3.93 -17.60 -14.61
C LYS A 114 5.17 -16.69 -14.53
N GLN A 115 5.10 -15.51 -15.16
CA GLN A 115 6.21 -14.55 -15.17
C GLN A 115 6.38 -13.92 -13.79
N ASP A 116 5.28 -13.65 -13.11
CA ASP A 116 5.26 -13.04 -11.79
C ASP A 116 5.85 -13.98 -10.71
N VAL A 117 5.62 -15.30 -10.83
CA VAL A 117 6.30 -16.30 -9.99
C VAL A 117 7.82 -16.27 -10.20
N GLN A 118 8.29 -16.19 -11.45
CA GLN A 118 9.73 -16.09 -11.75
C GLN A 118 10.35 -14.80 -11.18
N LEU A 119 9.60 -13.68 -11.19
CA LEU A 119 10.03 -12.44 -10.55
C LEU A 119 10.11 -12.60 -9.02
N ALA A 120 9.14 -13.26 -8.40
CA ALA A 120 9.17 -13.53 -6.95
C ALA A 120 10.33 -14.44 -6.56
N GLU A 121 10.66 -15.46 -7.39
CA GLU A 121 11.85 -16.28 -7.21
C GLU A 121 13.14 -15.46 -7.27
N SER A 122 13.23 -14.48 -8.20
CA SER A 122 14.39 -13.58 -8.28
C SER A 122 14.54 -12.74 -7.02
N VAL A 123 13.45 -12.18 -6.53
CA VAL A 123 13.46 -11.42 -5.27
C VAL A 123 13.90 -12.30 -4.11
N ARG A 124 13.38 -13.52 -3.99
CA ARG A 124 13.80 -14.47 -2.96
C ARG A 124 15.30 -14.79 -3.05
N ARG A 125 15.86 -14.96 -4.25
CA ARG A 125 17.31 -15.13 -4.42
C ARG A 125 18.09 -13.92 -3.94
N GLY A 126 17.64 -12.71 -4.29
CA GLY A 126 18.30 -11.46 -3.90
C GLY A 126 18.29 -11.21 -2.40
N VAL A 127 17.19 -11.50 -1.70
CA VAL A 127 17.09 -11.29 -0.25
C VAL A 127 17.54 -12.48 0.60
N GLY A 128 17.61 -13.68 0.04
CA GLY A 128 17.92 -14.93 0.79
C GLY A 128 16.73 -15.44 1.61
N GLY A 129 16.90 -16.61 2.26
CA GLY A 129 15.81 -17.40 2.87
C GLY A 129 15.03 -16.71 3.98
N ASP A 130 15.70 -15.97 4.86
CA ASP A 130 15.09 -15.48 6.11
C ASP A 130 14.57 -14.03 6.05
N PHE A 131 14.71 -13.36 4.90
CA PHE A 131 14.31 -11.96 4.78
C PHE A 131 12.87 -11.85 4.28
N PRO A 132 11.96 -11.19 5.02
CA PRO A 132 10.57 -11.05 4.62
C PRO A 132 10.44 -10.25 3.32
N PHE A 133 9.70 -10.78 2.35
CA PHE A 133 9.28 -10.03 1.19
C PHE A 133 7.77 -10.16 0.96
N MET A 134 7.19 -9.13 0.39
CA MET A 134 5.78 -9.02 0.11
C MET A 134 5.55 -8.83 -1.38
N VAL A 135 4.39 -9.27 -1.85
CA VAL A 135 3.99 -9.17 -3.26
C VAL A 135 2.69 -8.42 -3.37
N ASP A 136 2.65 -7.41 -4.22
CA ASP A 136 1.49 -6.57 -4.47
C ASP A 136 1.05 -6.70 -5.93
N ALA A 137 -0.15 -7.26 -6.12
CA ALA A 137 -0.71 -7.56 -7.42
C ALA A 137 -1.58 -6.43 -7.99
N ASN A 138 -1.95 -5.44 -7.21
CA ASN A 138 -2.83 -4.35 -7.64
C ASN A 138 -4.06 -4.82 -8.45
N HIS A 139 -4.74 -5.84 -7.95
CA HIS A 139 -5.98 -6.40 -8.50
C HIS A 139 -5.83 -7.05 -9.90
N CYS A 140 -4.62 -7.47 -10.31
CA CYS A 140 -4.38 -7.86 -11.69
C CYS A 140 -4.81 -9.29 -12.05
N TYR A 141 -5.20 -10.13 -11.08
CA TYR A 141 -5.49 -11.54 -11.33
C TYR A 141 -6.99 -11.87 -11.27
N THR A 142 -7.34 -12.93 -12.01
CA THR A 142 -8.52 -13.72 -11.72
C THR A 142 -8.29 -14.59 -10.49
N VAL A 143 -9.35 -15.15 -9.89
CA VAL A 143 -9.24 -16.04 -8.71
C VAL A 143 -8.29 -17.21 -8.96
N ASP A 144 -8.43 -17.88 -10.12
CA ASP A 144 -7.58 -19.03 -10.47
C ASP A 144 -6.09 -18.68 -10.62
N GLN A 145 -5.82 -17.51 -11.24
CA GLN A 145 -4.45 -17.00 -11.38
C GLN A 145 -3.85 -16.65 -10.03
N ALA A 146 -4.63 -16.01 -9.20
CA ALA A 146 -4.23 -15.59 -7.88
C ALA A 146 -3.97 -16.83 -6.98
N LEU A 147 -4.80 -17.89 -7.03
CA LEU A 147 -4.55 -19.17 -6.35
C LEU A 147 -3.26 -19.83 -6.82
N TYR A 148 -2.99 -19.81 -8.13
CA TYR A 148 -1.75 -20.33 -8.68
C TYR A 148 -0.52 -19.58 -8.15
N VAL A 149 -0.55 -18.25 -8.21
CA VAL A 149 0.55 -17.39 -7.72
C VAL A 149 0.69 -17.53 -6.19
N GLY A 150 -0.43 -17.52 -5.45
CA GLY A 150 -0.43 -17.65 -4.00
C GLY A 150 0.25 -18.91 -3.50
N ARG A 151 0.00 -20.06 -4.14
CA ARG A 151 0.70 -21.32 -3.80
C ARG A 151 2.21 -21.24 -4.02
N ALA A 152 2.64 -20.63 -5.13
CA ALA A 152 4.07 -20.44 -5.39
C ALA A 152 4.70 -19.46 -4.38
N LEU A 153 3.97 -18.43 -3.98
CA LEU A 153 4.42 -17.46 -2.97
C LEU A 153 4.52 -18.10 -1.58
N GLU A 154 3.64 -19.05 -1.25
CA GLU A 154 3.69 -19.84 -0.02
C GLU A 154 4.97 -20.71 0.00
N GLU A 155 5.31 -21.39 -1.10
CA GLU A 155 6.56 -22.16 -1.24
C GLU A 155 7.81 -21.26 -1.13
N LEU A 156 7.71 -20.00 -1.53
CA LEU A 156 8.75 -18.98 -1.41
C LEU A 156 8.77 -18.28 -0.05
N ASP A 157 7.93 -18.67 0.90
CA ASP A 157 7.79 -18.02 2.22
C ASP A 157 7.60 -16.50 2.11
N ALA A 158 6.72 -16.05 1.19
CA ALA A 158 6.35 -14.66 1.08
C ALA A 158 5.49 -14.23 2.28
N TYR A 159 5.78 -13.07 2.85
CA TYR A 159 5.17 -12.61 4.09
C TYR A 159 3.69 -12.24 3.94
N TRP A 160 3.31 -11.62 2.82
CA TRP A 160 1.91 -11.43 2.42
C TRP A 160 1.77 -11.26 0.90
N PHE A 161 0.55 -11.49 0.42
CA PHE A 161 0.12 -11.28 -0.94
C PHE A 161 -1.00 -10.23 -0.96
N GLU A 162 -0.69 -9.02 -1.45
CA GLU A 162 -1.54 -7.84 -1.40
C GLU A 162 -2.38 -7.73 -2.67
N GLU A 163 -3.67 -7.44 -2.50
CA GLU A 163 -4.62 -7.13 -3.58
C GLU A 163 -4.59 -8.12 -4.75
N PRO A 164 -4.72 -9.44 -4.52
CA PRO A 164 -4.60 -10.42 -5.60
C PRO A 164 -5.70 -10.31 -6.66
N VAL A 165 -6.95 -10.04 -6.24
CA VAL A 165 -8.13 -9.97 -7.09
C VAL A 165 -8.83 -8.62 -6.96
N ALA A 166 -9.81 -8.33 -7.83
CA ALA A 166 -10.59 -7.10 -7.77
C ALA A 166 -11.25 -6.92 -6.40
N PRO A 167 -11.27 -5.69 -5.82
CA PRO A 167 -11.80 -5.44 -4.48
C PRO A 167 -13.30 -5.72 -4.35
N GLU A 168 -14.03 -5.76 -5.46
CA GLU A 168 -15.45 -6.13 -5.53
C GLU A 168 -15.67 -7.63 -5.41
N ASP A 169 -14.65 -8.46 -5.69
CA ASP A 169 -14.71 -9.91 -5.60
C ASP A 169 -14.43 -10.39 -4.16
N LEU A 170 -15.39 -10.20 -3.29
CA LEU A 170 -15.30 -10.57 -1.88
C LEU A 170 -15.20 -12.09 -1.68
N ASP A 171 -15.84 -12.88 -2.55
CA ASP A 171 -15.80 -14.34 -2.47
C ASP A 171 -14.45 -14.87 -2.97
N GLY A 172 -13.90 -14.27 -4.03
CA GLY A 172 -12.53 -14.53 -4.46
C GLY A 172 -11.52 -14.23 -3.36
N THR A 173 -11.69 -13.11 -2.67
CA THR A 173 -10.79 -12.72 -1.56
C THR A 173 -10.83 -13.71 -0.39
N LYS A 174 -12.00 -14.25 -0.04
CA LYS A 174 -12.17 -15.24 1.06
C LYS A 174 -11.40 -16.55 0.79
N ASN A 175 -11.23 -16.93 -0.47
CA ASN A 175 -10.53 -18.15 -0.84
C ASN A 175 -9.02 -18.09 -0.56
N TYR A 176 -8.50 -16.89 -0.22
CA TYR A 176 -7.10 -16.64 0.12
C TYR A 176 -6.79 -16.69 1.62
N VAL A 177 -7.81 -16.66 2.47
CA VAL A 177 -7.59 -16.75 3.92
C VAL A 177 -7.49 -18.23 4.25
N PRO A 178 -6.35 -18.74 4.76
CA PRO A 178 -6.26 -20.07 5.29
C PRO A 178 -7.31 -20.24 6.40
N SER A 179 -8.07 -21.33 6.33
CA SER A 179 -9.05 -21.73 7.35
C SER A 179 -8.39 -22.07 8.68
#